data_8ff7b6727181d42ed5966881a6ac32e6
#
_entry.id   8ff7b6727181d42ed5966881a6ac32e6
#
_cell.length_a   1.000
_cell.length_b   1.000
_cell.length_c   1.000
_cell.angle_alpha   90.00
_cell.angle_beta   90.00
_cell.angle_gamma   90.00
#
_symmetry.space_group_name_H-M   'P 1'
#
loop_
_entity.id
_entity.type
_entity.pdbx_description
1 polymer ?
#
loop_
_entity_poly.entity_id
_entity_poly.type
_entity_poly.pdbx_seq_one_letter_code
_entity_poly.pdbx_strand_id
1 'polypeptide(L)'
;MRKVTENEKMVFEFIKDRIEEGYPPTVREICAEFGFKSTSTAHRYINNLTAKGLLEKGNNQNRAIRLTGGNGMKIPLVGTVTAGIPITAIEEITDYISFQPARHYSNPLFALKVRGESMINAAILDGDMVVIEQTPYAENGDIVCALVDNESATIKTFYKDDGHYRLQPENDT
;
A
#
# COMPACT_ATOMS: atom_id res chain seq x y z
N MET A 1 26.21 19.29 -3.65
CA MET A 1 25.13 18.50 -4.32
C MET A 1 25.19 18.75 -5.81
N ARG A 2 25.27 17.70 -6.65
CA ARG A 2 25.22 17.89 -8.12
C ARG A 2 23.80 18.32 -8.53
N LYS A 3 23.69 19.40 -9.28
CA LYS A 3 22.43 19.94 -9.77
C LYS A 3 21.67 18.90 -10.62
N VAL A 4 20.37 18.76 -10.42
CA VAL A 4 19.49 17.90 -11.24
C VAL A 4 19.35 18.57 -12.62
N THR A 5 19.57 17.83 -13.70
CA THR A 5 19.36 18.32 -15.06
C THR A 5 17.88 18.31 -15.41
N GLU A 6 17.44 19.12 -16.42
CA GLU A 6 16.03 19.13 -16.85
C GLU A 6 15.53 17.74 -17.25
N ASN A 7 16.34 16.98 -18.01
CA ASN A 7 15.95 15.61 -18.40
C ASN A 7 15.83 14.66 -17.20
N GLU A 8 16.72 14.81 -16.21
CA GLU A 8 16.60 14.04 -14.97
C GLU A 8 15.36 14.41 -14.17
N LYS A 9 14.99 15.70 -14.17
CA LYS A 9 13.78 16.18 -13.53
C LYS A 9 12.52 15.60 -14.18
N MET A 10 12.44 15.61 -15.51
CA MET A 10 11.32 15.00 -16.24
C MET A 10 11.18 13.52 -15.94
N VAL A 11 12.29 12.76 -15.95
CA VAL A 11 12.27 11.33 -15.60
C VAL A 11 11.87 11.12 -14.14
N PHE A 12 12.32 11.98 -13.23
CA PHE A 12 11.97 11.93 -11.82
C PHE A 12 10.47 12.17 -11.58
N GLU A 13 9.90 13.23 -12.17
CA GLU A 13 8.48 13.55 -12.03
C GLU A 13 7.60 12.41 -12.58
N PHE A 14 7.92 11.85 -13.75
CA PHE A 14 7.22 10.69 -14.28
C PHE A 14 7.26 9.49 -13.30
N ILE A 15 8.45 9.18 -12.75
CA ILE A 15 8.59 8.08 -11.78
C ILE A 15 7.79 8.37 -10.52
N LYS A 16 7.81 9.61 -10.05
CA LYS A 16 7.09 10.07 -8.87
C LYS A 16 5.58 9.93 -9.07
N ASP A 17 5.03 10.45 -10.17
CA ASP A 17 3.61 10.38 -10.49
C ASP A 17 3.13 8.92 -10.52
N ARG A 18 3.90 8.03 -11.17
CA ARG A 18 3.59 6.60 -11.22
C ARG A 18 3.64 5.92 -9.85
N ILE A 19 4.57 6.31 -8.99
CA ILE A 19 4.65 5.80 -7.61
C ILE A 19 3.46 6.32 -6.79
N GLU A 20 3.07 7.57 -6.97
CA GLU A 20 1.90 8.18 -6.30
C GLU A 20 0.57 7.56 -6.77
N GLU A 21 0.49 7.13 -8.04
CA GLU A 21 -0.61 6.31 -8.59
C GLU A 21 -0.61 4.85 -8.06
N GLY A 22 0.42 4.45 -7.30
CA GLY A 22 0.57 3.08 -6.76
C GLY A 22 1.35 2.11 -7.64
N TYR A 23 1.95 2.58 -8.76
CA TYR A 23 2.66 1.75 -9.73
C TYR A 23 4.10 2.23 -9.96
N PRO A 24 5.10 1.75 -9.22
CA PRO A 24 6.46 2.00 -9.60
C PRO A 24 6.71 1.55 -11.05
N PRO A 25 7.15 2.44 -11.94
CA PRO A 25 7.30 2.09 -13.35
C PRO A 25 8.47 1.13 -13.54
N THR A 26 8.32 0.23 -14.50
CA THR A 26 9.43 -0.60 -14.98
C THR A 26 10.40 0.22 -15.83
N VAL A 27 11.64 -0.27 -15.97
CA VAL A 27 12.63 0.34 -16.87
C VAL A 27 12.12 0.42 -18.31
N ARG A 28 11.30 -0.55 -18.75
CA ARG A 28 10.71 -0.56 -20.10
C ARG A 28 9.65 0.51 -20.28
N GLU A 29 8.83 0.75 -19.27
CA GLU A 29 7.82 1.83 -19.27
C GLU A 29 8.50 3.20 -19.31
N ILE A 30 9.58 3.41 -18.56
CA ILE A 30 10.40 4.63 -18.65
C ILE A 30 11.00 4.80 -20.05
N CYS A 31 11.49 3.69 -20.67
CA CYS A 31 12.00 3.77 -22.04
C CYS A 31 10.92 4.16 -23.04
N ALA A 32 9.72 3.59 -22.91
CA ALA A 32 8.59 3.87 -23.80
C ALA A 32 8.15 5.34 -23.69
N GLU A 33 8.00 5.85 -22.47
CA GLU A 33 7.58 7.23 -22.21
C GLU A 33 8.53 8.27 -22.80
N PHE A 34 9.84 8.08 -22.60
CA PHE A 34 10.86 9.05 -23.05
C PHE A 34 11.49 8.72 -24.40
N GLY A 35 11.00 7.69 -25.11
CA GLY A 35 11.56 7.28 -26.40
C GLY A 35 13.01 6.81 -26.34
N PHE A 36 13.47 6.26 -25.20
CA PHE A 36 14.84 5.80 -25.07
C PHE A 36 15.06 4.50 -25.88
N LYS A 37 16.05 4.53 -26.76
CA LYS A 37 16.39 3.38 -27.62
C LYS A 37 17.00 2.20 -26.85
N SER A 38 17.45 2.41 -25.61
CA SER A 38 18.11 1.40 -24.79
C SER A 38 17.72 1.51 -23.32
N THR A 39 17.50 0.37 -22.68
CA THR A 39 17.29 0.26 -21.23
C THR A 39 18.46 0.80 -20.42
N SER A 40 19.68 0.78 -20.99
CA SER A 40 20.88 1.37 -20.36
C SER A 40 20.72 2.87 -20.13
N THR A 41 20.00 3.58 -21.00
CA THR A 41 19.73 5.00 -20.83
C THR A 41 18.82 5.25 -19.64
N ALA A 42 17.72 4.52 -19.51
CA ALA A 42 16.83 4.61 -18.35
C ALA A 42 17.57 4.23 -17.05
N HIS A 43 18.36 3.17 -17.06
CA HIS A 43 19.18 2.79 -15.91
C HIS A 43 20.17 3.89 -15.50
N ARG A 44 20.76 4.60 -16.45
CA ARG A 44 21.65 5.74 -16.16
C ARG A 44 20.90 6.84 -15.42
N TYR A 45 19.70 7.22 -15.88
CA TYR A 45 18.87 8.22 -15.19
C TYR A 45 18.49 7.78 -13.78
N ILE A 46 18.01 6.54 -13.61
CA ILE A 46 17.69 5.97 -12.31
C ILE A 46 18.91 6.01 -11.38
N ASN A 47 20.09 5.58 -11.86
CA ASN A 47 21.32 5.58 -11.08
C ASN A 47 21.74 7.01 -10.67
N ASN A 48 21.61 7.97 -11.57
CA ASN A 48 21.93 9.37 -11.29
C ASN A 48 20.98 9.96 -10.23
N LEU A 49 19.68 9.69 -10.36
CA LEU A 49 18.66 10.12 -9.39
C LEU A 49 18.86 9.45 -8.02
N THR A 50 19.24 8.17 -8.01
CA THR A 50 19.63 7.46 -6.78
C THR A 50 20.89 8.07 -6.15
N ALA A 51 21.92 8.35 -6.94
CA ALA A 51 23.15 8.98 -6.44
C ALA A 51 22.92 10.41 -5.92
N LYS A 52 21.86 11.07 -6.36
CA LYS A 52 21.42 12.40 -5.87
C LYS A 52 20.48 12.31 -4.68
N GLY A 53 20.16 11.10 -4.21
CA GLY A 53 19.29 10.87 -3.07
C GLY A 53 17.81 11.19 -3.35
N LEU A 54 17.37 11.10 -4.59
CA LEU A 54 15.96 11.33 -4.98
C LEU A 54 15.20 10.01 -5.14
N LEU A 55 15.91 8.93 -5.48
CA LEU A 55 15.36 7.60 -5.62
C LEU A 55 16.15 6.60 -4.77
N GLU A 56 15.51 5.53 -4.37
CA GLU A 56 16.12 4.35 -3.76
C GLU A 56 15.84 3.11 -4.61
N LYS A 57 16.80 2.18 -4.64
CA LYS A 57 16.62 0.86 -5.24
C LYS A 57 16.22 -0.13 -4.15
N GLY A 58 15.07 -0.77 -4.30
CA GLY A 58 14.69 -1.88 -3.44
C GLY A 58 15.49 -3.14 -3.79
N ASN A 59 15.74 -3.99 -2.79
CA ASN A 59 16.44 -5.26 -2.97
C ASN A 59 15.56 -6.26 -3.75
N ASN A 60 16.10 -6.82 -4.85
CA ASN A 60 15.67 -8.04 -5.55
C ASN A 60 14.31 -8.08 -6.26
N GLN A 61 13.70 -6.97 -6.69
CA GLN A 61 12.47 -7.03 -7.51
C GLN A 61 12.55 -6.11 -8.73
N ASN A 62 11.97 -6.54 -9.85
CA ASN A 62 11.95 -5.82 -11.14
C ASN A 62 11.22 -4.46 -11.12
N ARG A 63 10.56 -4.10 -10.01
CA ARG A 63 9.87 -2.83 -9.76
C ARG A 63 10.38 -2.15 -8.48
N ALA A 64 11.68 -2.17 -8.29
CA ALA A 64 12.33 -1.77 -7.04
C ALA A 64 12.74 -0.29 -6.98
N ILE A 65 12.07 0.61 -7.72
CA ILE A 65 12.33 2.04 -7.64
C ILE A 65 11.41 2.65 -6.58
N ARG A 66 12.01 3.37 -5.61
CA ARG A 66 11.29 4.09 -4.55
C ARG A 66 11.77 5.53 -4.49
N LEU A 67 10.93 6.43 -4.02
CA LEU A 67 11.35 7.80 -3.72
C LEU A 67 12.16 7.81 -2.42
N THR A 68 13.31 8.48 -2.41
CA THR A 68 14.09 8.70 -1.19
C THR A 68 13.37 9.71 -0.31
N GLY A 69 13.05 9.33 0.92
CA GLY A 69 12.26 10.18 1.81
C GLY A 69 10.85 10.46 1.27
N GLY A 70 10.44 9.68 0.26
CA GLY A 70 9.16 9.84 -0.41
C GLY A 70 8.02 9.66 0.56
N ASN A 71 7.14 10.63 0.57
CA ASN A 71 5.83 10.49 1.16
C ASN A 71 5.19 9.24 0.57
N GLY A 72 5.13 8.17 1.34
CA GLY A 72 4.26 7.06 1.03
C GLY A 72 2.86 7.60 0.75
N MET A 73 2.06 6.84 0.02
CA MET A 73 0.63 7.13 -0.11
C MET A 73 0.09 7.47 1.28
N LYS A 74 -0.53 8.65 1.43
CA LYS A 74 -1.21 8.99 2.69
C LYS A 74 -2.53 8.25 2.72
N ILE A 75 -2.63 7.29 3.61
CA ILE A 75 -3.88 6.58 3.86
C ILE A 75 -4.50 7.03 5.19
N PRO A 76 -5.83 7.16 5.25
CA PRO A 76 -6.50 7.58 6.46
C PRO A 76 -6.37 6.52 7.55
N LEU A 77 -6.04 6.96 8.76
CA LEU A 77 -6.19 6.17 9.99
C LEU A 77 -7.60 6.41 10.53
N VAL A 78 -8.38 5.34 10.59
CA VAL A 78 -9.79 5.39 10.96
C VAL A 78 -9.96 4.87 12.39
N GLY A 79 -10.73 5.58 13.19
CA GLY A 79 -11.05 5.16 14.56
C GLY A 79 -12.14 4.10 14.61
N THR A 80 -13.17 4.26 13.78
CA THR A 80 -14.34 3.37 13.71
C THR A 80 -14.69 3.12 12.24
N VAL A 81 -15.09 1.91 11.89
CA VAL A 81 -15.56 1.55 10.54
C VAL A 81 -17.08 1.39 10.58
N THR A 82 -17.76 2.04 9.63
CA THR A 82 -19.21 1.96 9.48
C THR A 82 -19.56 1.35 8.11
N ALA A 83 -20.55 0.45 8.06
CA ALA A 83 -20.94 -0.20 6.82
C ALA A 83 -21.61 0.77 5.84
N GLY A 84 -21.37 0.51 4.55
CA GLY A 84 -22.07 1.21 3.45
C GLY A 84 -21.59 2.64 3.19
N ILE A 85 -20.65 3.17 3.98
CA ILE A 85 -20.09 4.50 3.77
C ILE A 85 -18.73 4.35 3.07
N PRO A 86 -18.51 5.00 1.91
CA PRO A 86 -17.17 5.06 1.31
C PRO A 86 -16.18 5.67 2.30
N ILE A 87 -14.95 5.16 2.34
CA ILE A 87 -13.89 5.67 3.24
C ILE A 87 -13.68 7.18 3.08
N THR A 88 -13.90 7.71 1.90
CA THR A 88 -13.84 9.15 1.62
C THR A 88 -14.93 9.97 2.32
N ALA A 89 -15.95 9.32 2.89
CA ALA A 89 -17.07 9.94 3.62
C ALA A 89 -17.09 9.55 5.11
N ILE A 90 -16.05 8.91 5.63
CA ILE A 90 -15.94 8.56 7.05
C ILE A 90 -15.62 9.85 7.83
N GLU A 91 -16.50 10.21 8.73
CA GLU A 91 -16.34 11.40 9.59
C GLU A 91 -15.26 11.22 10.68
N GLU A 92 -14.81 10.00 10.94
CA GLU A 92 -13.85 9.67 12.02
C GLU A 92 -12.43 9.33 11.50
N ILE A 93 -11.92 10.08 10.54
CA ILE A 93 -10.49 10.03 10.23
C ILE A 93 -9.74 10.71 11.37
N THR A 94 -8.96 9.92 12.12
CA THR A 94 -8.21 10.43 13.28
C THR A 94 -6.84 10.99 12.89
N ASP A 95 -6.24 10.45 11.82
CA ASP A 95 -4.92 10.83 11.32
C ASP A 95 -4.68 10.27 9.92
N TYR A 96 -3.52 10.56 9.34
CA TYR A 96 -3.04 9.96 8.10
C TYR A 96 -1.68 9.33 8.32
N ILE A 97 -1.51 8.10 7.89
CA ILE A 97 -0.23 7.42 7.92
C ILE A 97 0.41 7.38 6.53
N SER A 98 1.74 7.42 6.49
CA SER A 98 2.50 7.26 5.26
C SER A 98 2.73 5.78 5.01
N PHE A 99 2.18 5.26 3.92
CA PHE A 99 2.28 3.86 3.52
C PHE A 99 2.95 3.72 2.16
N GLN A 100 3.97 2.88 2.08
CA GLN A 100 4.61 2.52 0.81
C GLN A 100 4.13 1.14 0.38
N PRO A 101 3.24 1.06 -0.62
CA PRO A 101 2.72 -0.20 -1.07
C PRO A 101 3.81 -1.05 -1.74
N ALA A 102 3.88 -2.34 -1.37
CA ALA A 102 4.75 -3.31 -2.02
C ALA A 102 4.15 -3.84 -3.34
N ARG A 103 2.85 -3.65 -3.54
CA ARG A 103 2.08 -4.05 -4.72
C ARG A 103 1.06 -2.97 -5.08
N HIS A 104 0.47 -3.08 -6.25
CA HIS A 104 -0.69 -2.27 -6.60
C HIS A 104 -1.94 -2.72 -5.84
N TYR A 105 -2.73 -1.75 -5.43
CA TYR A 105 -4.06 -1.94 -4.85
C TYR A 105 -5.09 -1.27 -5.75
N SER A 106 -6.14 -1.99 -6.13
CA SER A 106 -7.17 -1.48 -7.05
C SER A 106 -8.28 -0.73 -6.33
N ASN A 107 -8.36 -0.89 -5.02
CA ASN A 107 -9.40 -0.32 -4.19
C ASN A 107 -8.82 0.65 -3.15
N PRO A 108 -9.64 1.51 -2.56
CA PRO A 108 -9.20 2.41 -1.49
C PRO A 108 -8.56 1.68 -0.33
N LEU A 109 -7.48 2.28 0.21
CA LEU A 109 -6.79 1.79 1.40
C LEU A 109 -7.12 2.66 2.60
N PHE A 110 -7.21 2.03 3.76
CA PHE A 110 -7.27 2.69 5.06
C PHE A 110 -6.47 1.90 6.10
N ALA A 111 -6.16 2.53 7.21
CA ALA A 111 -5.50 1.90 8.34
C ALA A 111 -6.41 1.85 9.55
N LEU A 112 -6.26 0.79 10.34
CA LEU A 112 -6.88 0.63 11.65
C LEU A 112 -5.82 0.30 12.68
N LYS A 113 -6.05 0.76 13.91
CA LYS A 113 -5.29 0.30 15.06
C LYS A 113 -5.94 -0.94 15.66
N VAL A 114 -5.16 -2.02 15.76
CA VAL A 114 -5.60 -3.30 16.33
C VAL A 114 -5.84 -3.14 17.82
N ARG A 115 -6.91 -3.76 18.31
CA ARG A 115 -7.22 -3.90 19.74
C ARG A 115 -7.51 -5.35 20.07
N GLY A 116 -6.84 -5.85 21.11
CA GLY A 116 -6.97 -7.22 21.58
C GLY A 116 -6.02 -8.20 20.91
N GLU A 117 -6.11 -9.46 21.30
CA GLU A 117 -5.12 -10.50 21.01
C GLU A 117 -5.67 -11.63 20.13
N SER A 118 -6.83 -11.44 19.50
CA SER A 118 -7.52 -12.50 18.76
C SER A 118 -6.78 -13.01 17.51
N MET A 119 -5.68 -12.36 17.10
CA MET A 119 -4.92 -12.68 15.88
C MET A 119 -3.42 -12.83 16.14
N ILE A 120 -3.03 -13.17 17.37
CA ILE A 120 -1.60 -13.26 17.76
C ILE A 120 -0.86 -14.37 17.01
N ASN A 121 -1.50 -15.47 16.69
CA ASN A 121 -0.90 -16.58 15.94
C ASN A 121 -0.66 -16.21 14.45
N ALA A 122 -1.36 -15.18 13.95
CA ALA A 122 -1.12 -14.56 12.65
C ALA A 122 -0.13 -13.40 12.71
N ALA A 123 0.59 -13.24 13.85
CA ALA A 123 1.54 -12.16 14.12
C ALA A 123 0.92 -10.76 14.03
N ILE A 124 -0.37 -10.61 14.34
CA ILE A 124 -1.05 -9.32 14.48
C ILE A 124 -1.31 -9.12 15.98
N LEU A 125 -0.65 -8.10 16.55
CA LEU A 125 -0.59 -7.84 17.99
C LEU A 125 -1.46 -6.66 18.37
N ASP A 126 -1.82 -6.59 19.64
CA ASP A 126 -2.49 -5.40 20.21
C ASP A 126 -1.63 -4.15 20.00
N GLY A 127 -2.26 -3.09 19.50
CA GLY A 127 -1.60 -1.83 19.21
C GLY A 127 -1.00 -1.70 17.81
N ASP A 128 -0.91 -2.78 17.04
CA ASP A 128 -0.45 -2.75 15.65
C ASP A 128 -1.32 -1.86 14.77
N MET A 129 -0.73 -1.31 13.71
CA MET A 129 -1.46 -0.67 12.63
C MET A 129 -1.54 -1.60 11.43
N VAL A 130 -2.74 -1.95 11.02
CA VAL A 130 -3.01 -2.77 9.83
C VAL A 130 -3.53 -1.91 8.70
N VAL A 131 -3.02 -2.16 7.49
CA VAL A 131 -3.50 -1.52 6.27
C VAL A 131 -4.47 -2.46 5.58
N ILE A 132 -5.65 -1.95 5.26
CA ILE A 132 -6.77 -2.72 4.75
C ILE A 132 -7.14 -2.17 3.37
N GLU A 133 -7.28 -3.06 2.40
CA GLU A 133 -7.86 -2.78 1.10
C GLU A 133 -9.38 -2.99 1.18
N GLN A 134 -10.16 -1.96 0.87
CA GLN A 134 -11.63 -2.05 0.87
C GLN A 134 -12.08 -2.90 -0.31
N THR A 135 -12.60 -4.09 -0.03
CA THR A 135 -13.15 -5.00 -1.05
C THR A 135 -14.43 -5.65 -0.56
N PRO A 136 -15.41 -5.90 -1.44
CA PRO A 136 -16.62 -6.64 -1.09
C PRO A 136 -16.42 -8.16 -1.12
N TYR A 137 -15.23 -8.65 -1.48
CA TYR A 137 -14.95 -10.07 -1.65
C TYR A 137 -13.75 -10.49 -0.78
N ALA A 138 -13.81 -11.72 -0.30
CA ALA A 138 -12.72 -12.40 0.37
C ALA A 138 -12.71 -13.88 -0.01
N GLU A 139 -11.55 -14.50 -0.01
CA GLU A 139 -11.35 -15.92 -0.24
C GLU A 139 -11.07 -16.66 1.08
N ASN A 140 -11.27 -17.98 1.08
CA ASN A 140 -10.98 -18.79 2.26
C ASN A 140 -9.50 -18.68 2.65
N GLY A 141 -9.25 -18.32 3.91
CA GLY A 141 -7.91 -18.11 4.44
C GLY A 141 -7.43 -16.66 4.41
N ASP A 142 -8.19 -15.74 3.81
CA ASP A 142 -7.86 -14.32 3.88
C ASP A 142 -8.03 -13.76 5.29
N ILE A 143 -7.10 -12.90 5.70
CA ILE A 143 -7.28 -12.09 6.91
C ILE A 143 -8.10 -10.86 6.53
N VAL A 144 -9.28 -10.74 7.09
CA VAL A 144 -10.23 -9.68 6.77
C VAL A 144 -10.51 -8.79 7.99
N CYS A 145 -10.85 -7.54 7.71
CA CYS A 145 -11.56 -6.69 8.66
C CYS A 145 -13.05 -6.76 8.31
N ALA A 146 -13.79 -7.56 9.04
CA ALA A 146 -15.23 -7.71 8.87
C ALA A 146 -15.99 -6.75 9.79
N LEU A 147 -17.03 -6.14 9.24
CA LEU A 147 -17.98 -5.37 10.03
C LEU A 147 -19.13 -6.29 10.43
N VAL A 148 -19.32 -6.46 11.73
CA VAL A 148 -20.35 -7.31 12.32
C VAL A 148 -21.49 -6.42 12.81
N ASP A 149 -22.72 -6.75 12.44
CA ASP A 149 -23.98 -6.07 12.84
C ASP A 149 -23.97 -4.56 12.59
N ASN A 150 -23.16 -4.09 11.65
CA ASN A 150 -22.93 -2.67 11.34
C ASN A 150 -22.41 -1.80 12.50
N GLU A 151 -21.97 -2.42 13.59
CA GLU A 151 -21.55 -1.72 14.81
C GLU A 151 -20.09 -1.91 15.16
N SER A 152 -19.51 -3.08 14.84
CA SER A 152 -18.14 -3.38 15.25
C SER A 152 -17.29 -3.97 14.13
N ALA A 153 -16.09 -3.41 13.95
CA ALA A 153 -15.08 -3.99 13.08
C ALA A 153 -14.26 -5.03 13.83
N THR A 154 -14.04 -6.20 13.23
CA THR A 154 -13.21 -7.26 13.80
C THR A 154 -12.25 -7.82 12.75
N ILE A 155 -11.02 -8.13 13.17
CA ILE A 155 -10.02 -8.76 12.29
C ILE A 155 -10.03 -10.25 12.58
N LYS A 156 -10.25 -11.07 11.53
CA LYS A 156 -10.33 -12.52 11.61
C LYS A 156 -9.87 -13.16 10.32
N THR A 157 -9.57 -14.45 10.35
CA THR A 157 -9.41 -15.26 9.15
C THR A 157 -10.79 -15.64 8.63
N PHE A 158 -11.04 -15.37 7.36
CA PHE A 158 -12.32 -15.59 6.71
C PHE A 158 -12.41 -16.99 6.13
N TYR A 159 -13.55 -17.64 6.33
CA TYR A 159 -13.93 -18.88 5.65
C TYR A 159 -15.40 -18.83 5.24
N LYS A 160 -15.66 -19.35 4.04
CA LYS A 160 -16.99 -19.58 3.53
C LYS A 160 -17.26 -21.08 3.61
N ASP A 161 -18.02 -21.47 4.59
CA ASP A 161 -18.51 -22.83 4.78
C ASP A 161 -19.91 -22.99 4.14
N ASP A 162 -20.43 -24.23 4.07
CA ASP A 162 -21.75 -24.49 3.49
C ASP A 162 -22.85 -23.73 4.23
N GLY A 163 -23.37 -22.68 3.60
CA GLY A 163 -24.50 -21.89 4.08
C GLY A 163 -24.20 -20.80 5.11
N HIS A 164 -22.94 -20.60 5.51
CA HIS A 164 -22.57 -19.53 6.44
C HIS A 164 -21.13 -19.03 6.23
N TYR A 165 -20.84 -17.86 6.80
CA TYR A 165 -19.48 -17.33 6.88
C TYR A 165 -18.93 -17.54 8.29
N ARG A 166 -17.67 -17.99 8.36
CA ARG A 166 -16.97 -18.17 9.63
C ARG A 166 -15.82 -17.16 9.71
N LEU A 167 -15.79 -16.45 10.82
CA LEU A 167 -14.70 -15.52 11.17
C LEU A 167 -13.87 -16.18 12.29
N GLN A 168 -12.75 -16.77 11.89
CA GLN A 168 -11.89 -17.54 12.77
C GLN A 168 -10.86 -16.64 13.45
N PRO A 169 -10.77 -16.61 14.79
CA PRO A 169 -9.64 -16.03 15.49
C PRO A 169 -8.38 -16.87 15.30
N GLU A 170 -7.24 -16.23 15.25
CA GLU A 170 -5.92 -16.86 15.25
C GLU A 170 -5.29 -16.68 16.65
N ASN A 171 -5.88 -17.36 17.63
CA ASN A 171 -5.46 -17.37 19.03
C ASN A 171 -5.95 -18.66 19.68
N ASP A 172 -5.04 -19.41 20.33
CA ASP A 172 -5.31 -20.70 20.95
C ASP A 172 -5.83 -20.60 22.40
N THR A 173 -5.99 -19.39 22.94
CA THR A 173 -6.44 -19.15 24.32
C THR A 173 -7.88 -18.66 24.39
#